data_033ffa025144b6f99f5c0f72d3c92bec
#
_entry.id   033ffa025144b6f99f5c0f72d3c92bec
#
_cell.length_a   1.000
_cell.length_b   1.000
_cell.length_c   1.000
_cell.angle_alpha   90.00
_cell.angle_beta   90.00
_cell.angle_gamma   90.00
#
_symmetry.space_group_name_H-M   'P 1'
#
loop_
_entity.id
_entity.type
_entity.pdbx_description
1 polymer ?
#
loop_
_entity_poly.entity_id
_entity_poly.type
_entity_poly.pdbx_seq_one_letter_code
_entity_poly.pdbx_strand_id
1 'polypeptide(L)'
;MQLRRATMDDALDVLSWRNDETTRMNSFTQDEISQENHLKWFKKKLDDENCLMYILEDKNVKAGSIRVDITDEVGEISYMIAPGERGKGLGKAIIEQLEGISEIAGNDSKCQIRCLVGFVNEANIASSKCFKSNGYTELIAGDIKCYIKNI
;
A
#
# COMPACT_ATOMS: atom_id res chain seq x y z
N MET A 1 -13.94 -8.80 5.41
CA MET A 1 -12.76 -8.02 5.00
C MET A 1 -11.52 -8.90 5.06
N GLN A 2 -10.79 -8.98 3.98
CA GLN A 2 -9.57 -9.78 3.90
C GLN A 2 -8.60 -9.23 2.86
N LEU A 3 -7.31 -9.46 3.07
CA LEU A 3 -6.28 -9.28 2.05
C LEU A 3 -6.00 -10.61 1.37
N ARG A 4 -5.92 -10.58 0.03
CA ARG A 4 -5.44 -11.71 -0.78
C ARG A 4 -4.31 -11.25 -1.69
N ARG A 5 -3.50 -12.18 -2.16
CA ARG A 5 -2.44 -11.85 -3.14
C ARG A 5 -3.07 -11.28 -4.41
N ALA A 6 -2.47 -10.21 -4.93
CA ALA A 6 -2.86 -9.64 -6.21
C ALA A 6 -2.45 -10.57 -7.37
N THR A 7 -3.23 -10.55 -8.44
CA THR A 7 -2.93 -11.23 -9.69
C THR A 7 -3.04 -10.26 -10.87
N MET A 8 -2.66 -10.68 -12.07
CA MET A 8 -2.81 -9.83 -13.25
C MET A 8 -4.26 -9.42 -13.53
N ASP A 9 -5.23 -10.19 -13.06
CA ASP A 9 -6.65 -9.85 -13.17
C ASP A 9 -7.02 -8.57 -12.41
N ASP A 10 -6.19 -8.14 -11.47
CA ASP A 10 -6.41 -6.92 -10.69
C ASP A 10 -5.77 -5.68 -11.31
N ALA A 11 -4.96 -5.85 -12.35
CA ALA A 11 -4.11 -4.76 -12.87
C ALA A 11 -4.91 -3.53 -13.34
N LEU A 12 -6.04 -3.74 -14.02
CA LEU A 12 -6.85 -2.63 -14.55
C LEU A 12 -7.62 -1.89 -13.45
N ASP A 13 -8.09 -2.59 -12.43
CA ASP A 13 -8.73 -1.94 -11.27
C ASP A 13 -7.72 -1.08 -10.52
N VAL A 14 -6.53 -1.61 -10.28
CA VAL A 14 -5.44 -0.86 -9.61
C VAL A 14 -5.05 0.38 -10.44
N LEU A 15 -4.98 0.26 -11.76
CA LEU A 15 -4.71 1.40 -12.65
C LEU A 15 -5.79 2.48 -12.51
N SER A 16 -7.06 2.08 -12.54
CA SER A 16 -8.19 3.00 -12.39
C SER A 16 -8.10 3.78 -11.07
N TRP A 17 -7.79 3.10 -9.97
CA TRP A 17 -7.64 3.74 -8.66
C TRP A 17 -6.44 4.68 -8.62
N ARG A 18 -5.33 4.28 -9.23
CA ARG A 18 -4.09 5.07 -9.25
C ARG A 18 -4.22 6.33 -10.09
N ASN A 19 -4.98 6.29 -11.19
CA ASN A 19 -5.23 7.43 -12.07
C ASN A 19 -6.37 8.33 -11.59
N ASP A 20 -7.08 7.96 -10.52
CA ASP A 20 -8.07 8.83 -9.90
C ASP A 20 -7.43 10.14 -9.45
N GLU A 21 -8.12 11.26 -9.68
CA GLU A 21 -7.59 12.60 -9.43
C GLU A 21 -7.14 12.79 -7.98
N THR A 22 -7.97 12.39 -7.00
CA THR A 22 -7.62 12.52 -5.58
C THR A 22 -6.40 11.68 -5.22
N THR A 23 -6.31 10.45 -5.75
CA THR A 23 -5.14 9.59 -5.54
C THR A 23 -3.88 10.23 -6.10
N ARG A 24 -3.95 10.80 -7.32
CA ARG A 24 -2.81 11.50 -7.95
C ARG A 24 -2.37 12.71 -7.13
N MET A 25 -3.30 13.50 -6.64
CA MET A 25 -3.00 14.70 -5.83
C MET A 25 -2.29 14.36 -4.51
N ASN A 26 -2.56 13.19 -3.95
CA ASN A 26 -1.93 12.70 -2.72
C ASN A 26 -0.66 11.89 -2.96
N SER A 27 -0.27 11.68 -4.20
CA SER A 27 0.92 10.90 -4.59
C SER A 27 2.11 11.81 -4.84
N PHE A 28 3.33 11.26 -4.70
CA PHE A 28 4.56 11.98 -5.04
C PHE A 28 4.66 12.18 -6.56
N THR A 29 4.19 11.21 -7.35
CA THR A 29 4.07 11.32 -8.80
C THR A 29 2.61 11.59 -9.15
N GLN A 30 2.31 12.78 -9.68
CA GLN A 30 0.94 13.23 -9.90
C GLN A 30 0.44 13.05 -11.33
N ASP A 31 1.29 12.58 -12.24
CA ASP A 31 0.92 12.35 -13.64
C ASP A 31 0.09 11.08 -13.79
N GLU A 32 -0.78 11.08 -14.80
CA GLU A 32 -1.49 9.87 -15.20
C GLU A 32 -0.53 8.83 -15.76
N ILE A 33 -0.81 7.56 -15.49
CA ILE A 33 -0.02 6.44 -15.95
C ILE A 33 -0.75 5.78 -17.12
N SER A 34 -0.04 5.53 -18.23
CA SER A 34 -0.60 4.82 -19.36
C SER A 34 -0.86 3.35 -19.02
N GLN A 35 -1.87 2.76 -19.66
CA GLN A 35 -2.19 1.34 -19.46
C GLN A 35 -1.00 0.45 -19.80
N GLU A 36 -0.30 0.72 -20.90
CA GLU A 36 0.87 -0.05 -21.31
C GLU A 36 1.97 -0.04 -20.23
N ASN A 37 2.34 1.13 -19.73
CA ASN A 37 3.37 1.26 -18.71
C ASN A 37 2.93 0.60 -17.39
N HIS A 38 1.66 0.77 -17.02
CA HIS A 38 1.13 0.18 -15.80
C HIS A 38 1.16 -1.36 -15.86
N LEU A 39 0.72 -1.97 -16.95
CA LEU A 39 0.71 -3.42 -17.10
C LEU A 39 2.11 -4.01 -17.02
N LYS A 40 3.10 -3.38 -17.65
CA LYS A 40 4.50 -3.80 -17.56
C LYS A 40 5.01 -3.72 -16.12
N TRP A 41 4.76 -2.60 -15.45
CA TRP A 41 5.15 -2.37 -14.06
C TRP A 41 4.49 -3.38 -13.12
N PHE A 42 3.18 -3.58 -13.28
CA PHE A 42 2.39 -4.48 -12.44
C PHE A 42 2.90 -5.92 -12.53
N LYS A 43 3.12 -6.41 -13.75
CA LYS A 43 3.68 -7.73 -13.97
C LYS A 43 5.06 -7.89 -13.35
N LYS A 44 5.94 -6.89 -13.53
CA LYS A 44 7.27 -6.89 -12.94
C LYS A 44 7.22 -6.98 -11.43
N LYS A 45 6.30 -6.24 -10.80
CA LYS A 45 6.11 -6.27 -9.34
C LYS A 45 5.57 -7.60 -8.84
N LEU A 46 4.65 -8.22 -9.57
CA LEU A 46 4.14 -9.55 -9.20
C LEU A 46 5.21 -10.64 -9.29
N ASP A 47 6.15 -10.51 -10.22
CA ASP A 47 7.24 -11.47 -10.41
C ASP A 47 8.46 -11.19 -9.50
N ASP A 48 8.47 -10.06 -8.79
CA ASP A 48 9.57 -9.66 -7.92
C ASP A 48 9.45 -10.34 -6.55
N GLU A 49 10.47 -11.11 -6.16
CA GLU A 49 10.52 -11.80 -4.87
C GLU A 49 10.55 -10.83 -3.67
N ASN A 50 11.01 -9.60 -3.89
CA ASN A 50 11.09 -8.56 -2.86
C ASN A 50 9.89 -7.62 -2.88
N CYS A 51 8.81 -7.99 -3.53
CA CYS A 51 7.59 -7.23 -3.57
C CYS A 51 6.39 -8.13 -3.23
N LEU A 52 5.63 -7.71 -2.24
CA LEU A 52 4.37 -8.37 -1.87
C LEU A 52 3.23 -7.42 -2.15
N MET A 53 2.27 -7.85 -2.96
CA MET A 53 1.12 -7.03 -3.32
C MET A 53 -0.19 -7.75 -3.04
N TYR A 54 -1.10 -7.04 -2.38
CA TYR A 54 -2.40 -7.59 -1.94
C TYR A 54 -3.54 -6.70 -2.37
N ILE A 55 -4.70 -7.32 -2.54
CA ILE A 55 -5.97 -6.63 -2.76
C ILE A 55 -6.83 -6.80 -1.51
N LEU A 56 -7.39 -5.68 -1.04
CA LEU A 56 -8.37 -5.69 0.04
C LEU A 56 -9.75 -5.97 -0.55
N GLU A 57 -10.38 -7.03 -0.10
CA GLU A 57 -11.75 -7.35 -0.44
C GLU A 57 -12.65 -7.16 0.79
N ASP A 58 -13.72 -6.42 0.62
CA ASP A 58 -14.74 -6.19 1.64
C ASP A 58 -16.12 -6.43 1.03
N LYS A 59 -16.89 -7.37 1.60
CA LYS A 59 -18.23 -7.73 1.11
C LYS A 59 -18.23 -8.07 -0.40
N ASN A 60 -17.24 -8.85 -0.85
CA ASN A 60 -17.06 -9.25 -2.25
C ASN A 60 -16.75 -8.11 -3.22
N VAL A 61 -16.33 -6.95 -2.69
CA VAL A 61 -15.92 -5.79 -3.48
C VAL A 61 -14.42 -5.59 -3.31
N LYS A 62 -13.71 -5.34 -4.41
CA LYS A 62 -12.30 -4.92 -4.36
C LYS A 62 -12.26 -3.48 -3.85
N ALA A 63 -11.77 -3.29 -2.65
CA ALA A 63 -11.84 -2.01 -1.94
C ALA A 63 -10.52 -1.22 -1.91
N GLY A 64 -9.41 -1.86 -2.24
CA GLY A 64 -8.11 -1.19 -2.24
C GLY A 64 -6.97 -2.15 -2.53
N SER A 65 -5.77 -1.59 -2.60
CA SER A 65 -4.54 -2.37 -2.75
C SER A 65 -3.47 -1.89 -1.78
N ILE A 66 -2.59 -2.81 -1.39
CA ILE A 66 -1.43 -2.50 -0.56
C ILE A 66 -0.23 -3.31 -1.06
N ARG A 67 0.92 -2.65 -1.12
CA ARG A 67 2.16 -3.22 -1.60
C ARG A 67 3.25 -2.99 -0.58
N VAL A 68 4.12 -3.98 -0.42
CA VAL A 68 5.33 -3.88 0.40
C VAL A 68 6.53 -4.17 -0.50
N ASP A 69 7.40 -3.18 -0.64
CA ASP A 69 8.69 -3.33 -1.30
C ASP A 69 9.76 -3.56 -0.24
N ILE A 70 10.48 -4.68 -0.33
CA ILE A 70 11.40 -5.13 0.71
C ILE A 70 12.84 -4.88 0.31
N THR A 71 13.58 -4.18 1.17
CA THR A 71 15.02 -3.92 1.01
C THR A 71 15.68 -4.03 2.39
N ASP A 72 16.67 -4.92 2.52
CA ASP A 72 17.45 -5.07 3.76
C ASP A 72 16.58 -5.15 5.04
N GLU A 73 15.62 -6.06 5.04
CA GLU A 73 14.71 -6.31 6.17
C GLU A 73 13.72 -5.16 6.46
N VAL A 74 13.68 -4.14 5.60
CA VAL A 74 12.73 -3.02 5.69
C VAL A 74 11.66 -3.18 4.62
N GLY A 75 10.40 -3.17 5.01
CA GLY A 75 9.26 -3.18 4.09
C GLY A 75 8.68 -1.79 3.92
N GLU A 76 8.74 -1.24 2.71
CA GLU A 76 8.11 0.03 2.38
C GLU A 76 6.67 -0.20 1.93
N ILE A 77 5.73 0.42 2.64
CA ILE A 77 4.30 0.29 2.38
C ILE A 77 3.83 1.37 1.41
N SER A 78 3.12 0.95 0.37
CA SER A 78 2.34 1.83 -0.50
C SER A 78 0.93 1.28 -0.59
N TYR A 79 -0.07 2.10 -0.33
CA TYR A 79 -1.46 1.63 -0.38
C TYR A 79 -2.39 2.68 -0.95
N MET A 80 -3.54 2.24 -1.41
CA MET A 80 -4.64 3.11 -1.83
C MET A 80 -5.98 2.41 -1.62
N ILE A 81 -7.00 3.22 -1.36
CA ILE A 81 -8.38 2.78 -1.24
C ILE A 81 -9.12 3.16 -2.52
N ALA A 82 -9.92 2.23 -3.04
CA ALA A 82 -10.74 2.49 -4.22
C ALA A 82 -11.63 3.73 -4.00
N PRO A 83 -11.76 4.62 -5.00
CA PRO A 83 -12.51 5.89 -4.83
C PRO A 83 -13.91 5.73 -4.26
N GLY A 84 -14.65 4.70 -4.69
CA GLY A 84 -16.00 4.43 -4.20
C GLY A 84 -16.07 3.86 -2.78
N GLU A 85 -14.93 3.51 -2.19
CA GLU A 85 -14.86 2.87 -0.87
C GLU A 85 -14.23 3.78 0.20
N ARG A 86 -13.97 5.04 -0.14
CA ARG A 86 -13.42 6.01 0.80
C ARG A 86 -14.43 6.39 1.89
N GLY A 87 -13.94 6.88 3.02
CA GLY A 87 -14.78 7.34 4.12
C GLY A 87 -15.34 6.22 5.00
N LYS A 88 -14.85 4.98 4.85
CA LYS A 88 -15.33 3.80 5.60
C LYS A 88 -14.31 3.26 6.60
N GLY A 89 -13.22 3.98 6.83
CA GLY A 89 -12.16 3.54 7.73
C GLY A 89 -11.24 2.46 7.15
N LEU A 90 -11.28 2.22 5.85
CA LEU A 90 -10.53 1.14 5.21
C LEU A 90 -9.03 1.42 5.12
N GLY A 91 -8.60 2.69 5.13
CA GLY A 91 -7.18 3.04 5.16
C GLY A 91 -6.47 2.53 6.41
N LYS A 92 -7.10 2.71 7.59
CA LYS A 92 -6.59 2.13 8.84
C LYS A 92 -6.63 0.60 8.77
N ALA A 93 -7.74 0.04 8.31
CA ALA A 93 -7.95 -1.40 8.26
C ALA A 93 -6.96 -2.12 7.33
N ILE A 94 -6.63 -1.54 6.19
CA ILE A 94 -5.73 -2.19 5.22
C ILE A 94 -4.31 -2.34 5.79
N ILE A 95 -3.83 -1.35 6.55
CA ILE A 95 -2.53 -1.40 7.21
C ILE A 95 -2.55 -2.44 8.34
N GLU A 96 -3.61 -2.44 9.14
CA GLU A 96 -3.80 -3.42 10.22
C GLU A 96 -3.83 -4.87 9.68
N GLN A 97 -4.58 -5.09 8.62
CA GLN A 97 -4.67 -6.39 7.96
C GLN A 97 -3.31 -6.86 7.42
N LEU A 98 -2.51 -5.95 6.86
CA LEU A 98 -1.18 -6.25 6.34
C LEU A 98 -0.28 -6.82 7.45
N GLU A 99 -0.28 -6.19 8.61
CA GLU A 99 0.56 -6.62 9.74
C GLU A 99 0.22 -8.02 10.25
N GLY A 100 -0.99 -8.48 10.01
CA GLY A 100 -1.44 -9.83 10.39
C GLY A 100 -1.09 -10.93 9.38
N ILE A 101 -0.54 -10.59 8.24
CA ILE A 101 -0.17 -11.58 7.22
C ILE A 101 1.11 -12.29 7.62
N SER A 102 1.11 -13.63 7.55
CA SER A 102 2.26 -14.46 7.98
C SER A 102 3.56 -14.12 7.25
N GLU A 103 3.48 -13.79 5.98
CA GLU A 103 4.62 -13.36 5.16
C GLU A 103 5.25 -12.05 5.68
N ILE A 104 4.45 -11.18 6.28
CA ILE A 104 4.90 -9.89 6.86
C ILE A 104 5.36 -10.10 8.30
N ALA A 105 4.59 -10.85 9.09
CA ALA A 105 4.88 -11.10 10.50
C ALA A 105 6.10 -12.00 10.75
N GLY A 106 6.73 -12.51 9.70
CA GLY A 106 7.98 -13.29 9.81
C GLY A 106 7.83 -14.75 10.15
N ASN A 107 6.60 -15.26 10.19
CA ASN A 107 6.37 -16.65 10.57
C ASN A 107 6.60 -17.66 9.44
N ASP A 108 6.62 -17.19 8.18
CA ASP A 108 6.62 -18.05 6.99
C ASP A 108 7.44 -17.48 5.84
N SER A 109 8.35 -16.56 6.10
CA SER A 109 8.90 -15.71 5.05
C SER A 109 10.34 -16.10 4.68
N LYS A 110 10.60 -16.17 3.40
CA LYS A 110 11.94 -16.17 2.84
C LYS A 110 12.63 -14.81 3.02
N CYS A 111 11.83 -13.75 3.22
CA CYS A 111 12.29 -12.38 3.47
C CYS A 111 11.88 -11.99 4.87
N GLN A 112 12.84 -11.88 5.78
CA GLN A 112 12.57 -11.43 7.14
C GLN A 112 12.40 -9.91 7.16
N ILE A 113 11.18 -9.44 7.45
CA ILE A 113 10.90 -8.01 7.63
C ILE A 113 10.95 -7.70 9.12
N ARG A 114 11.77 -6.71 9.49
CA ARG A 114 11.92 -6.25 10.88
C ARG A 114 11.29 -4.89 11.13
N CYS A 115 11.09 -4.12 10.06
CA CYS A 115 10.59 -2.76 10.15
C CYS A 115 9.69 -2.48 8.95
N LEU A 116 8.55 -1.83 9.20
CA LEU A 116 7.67 -1.32 8.15
C LEU A 116 7.79 0.20 8.12
N VAL A 117 7.88 0.77 6.93
CA VAL A 117 7.95 2.22 6.74
C VAL A 117 6.92 2.68 5.71
N GLY A 118 6.39 3.87 5.88
CA GLY A 118 5.52 4.52 4.91
C GLY A 118 5.96 5.96 4.70
N PHE A 119 6.01 6.41 3.46
CA PHE A 119 6.29 7.80 3.12
C PHE A 119 5.00 8.46 2.69
N VAL A 120 4.68 9.60 3.26
CA VAL A 120 3.41 10.30 3.04
C VAL A 120 3.69 11.75 2.68
N ASN A 121 3.04 12.22 1.60
CA ASN A 121 3.02 13.64 1.24
C ASN A 121 2.33 14.41 2.38
N GLU A 122 2.89 15.56 2.77
CA GLU A 122 2.34 16.36 3.88
C GLU A 122 0.87 16.75 3.70
N ALA A 123 0.42 16.86 2.45
CA ALA A 123 -0.98 17.17 2.14
C ALA A 123 -1.94 15.99 2.40
N ASN A 124 -1.41 14.77 2.51
CA ASN A 124 -2.22 13.57 2.70
C ASN A 124 -2.47 13.28 4.18
N ILE A 125 -3.31 14.09 4.79
CA ILE A 125 -3.64 14.02 6.23
C ILE A 125 -4.30 12.69 6.59
N ALA A 126 -5.16 12.16 5.70
CA ALA A 126 -5.87 10.90 5.94
C ALA A 126 -4.90 9.72 6.10
N SER A 127 -3.88 9.64 5.23
CA SER A 127 -2.87 8.57 5.33
C SER A 127 -2.02 8.71 6.58
N SER A 128 -1.64 9.94 6.96
CA SER A 128 -0.93 10.19 8.21
C SER A 128 -1.69 9.66 9.42
N LYS A 129 -3.00 9.90 9.47
CA LYS A 129 -3.86 9.38 10.55
C LYS A 129 -3.92 7.86 10.56
N CYS A 130 -3.96 7.23 9.38
CA CYS A 130 -4.00 5.77 9.26
C CYS A 130 -2.75 5.12 9.85
N PHE A 131 -1.57 5.64 9.54
CA PHE A 131 -0.31 5.15 10.10
C PHE A 131 -0.23 5.38 11.61
N LYS A 132 -0.54 6.58 12.09
CA LYS A 132 -0.53 6.89 13.53
C LYS A 132 -1.50 6.00 14.31
N SER A 133 -2.70 5.74 13.77
CA SER A 133 -3.70 4.88 14.40
C SER A 133 -3.26 3.42 14.51
N ASN A 134 -2.29 3.01 13.69
CA ASN A 134 -1.69 1.67 13.73
C ASN A 134 -0.39 1.64 14.56
N GLY A 135 -0.06 2.70 15.26
CA GLY A 135 1.10 2.75 16.17
C GLY A 135 2.43 3.07 15.51
N TYR A 136 2.42 3.65 14.30
CA TYR A 136 3.65 4.07 13.63
C TYR A 136 4.16 5.39 14.24
N THR A 137 5.48 5.49 14.35
CA THR A 137 6.15 6.71 14.79
C THR A 137 6.37 7.64 13.61
N GLU A 138 5.99 8.91 13.77
CA GLU A 138 6.13 9.94 12.74
C GLU A 138 7.49 10.61 12.79
N LEU A 139 8.16 10.71 11.63
CA LEU A 139 9.35 11.51 11.41
C LEU A 139 9.06 12.48 10.26
N ILE A 140 9.43 13.74 10.44
CA ILE A 140 9.19 14.79 9.43
C ILE A 140 10.51 15.22 8.82
N ALA A 141 10.59 15.18 7.49
CA ALA A 141 11.74 15.62 6.71
C ALA A 141 11.25 16.54 5.57
N GLY A 142 11.22 17.85 5.79
CA GLY A 142 10.69 18.82 4.83
C GLY A 142 9.21 18.58 4.55
N ASP A 143 8.87 18.35 3.28
CA ASP A 143 7.49 18.12 2.82
C ASP A 143 7.07 16.66 2.92
N ILE A 144 7.97 15.77 3.36
CA ILE A 144 7.73 14.35 3.44
C ILE A 144 7.63 13.91 4.89
N LYS A 145 6.59 13.14 5.21
CA LYS A 145 6.44 12.46 6.49
C LYS A 145 6.77 10.99 6.32
N CYS A 146 7.56 10.46 7.22
CA CYS A 146 7.93 9.06 7.28
C CYS A 146 7.31 8.44 8.53
N TYR A 147 6.70 7.27 8.37
CA TYR A 147 6.10 6.51 9.46
C TYR A 147 6.82 5.18 9.59
N ILE A 148 7.28 4.87 10.80
CA ILE A 148 8.10 3.69 11.07
C ILE A 148 7.49 2.87 12.20
N LYS A 149 7.48 1.54 12.02
CA LYS A 149 7.08 0.59 13.04
C LYS A 149 7.95 -0.64 12.98
N ASN A 150 8.56 -0.99 14.10
CA ASN A 150 9.25 -2.27 14.26
C ASN A 150 8.23 -3.39 14.45
N ILE A 151 8.48 -4.50 13.81
CA ILE A 151 7.60 -5.67 13.90
C ILE A 151 8.35 -6.94 14.31
#